data_96c36dcca20f312f8131e10bef3c5394
#
_entry.id   96c36dcca20f312f8131e10bef3c5394
#
_cell.length_a   1.000
_cell.length_b   1.000
_cell.length_c   1.000
_cell.angle_alpha   90.00
_cell.angle_beta   90.00
_cell.angle_gamma   90.00
#
_symmetry.space_group_name_H-M   'P 1'
#
loop_
_entity.id
_entity.type
_entity.pdbx_description
1 polymer ?
#
loop_
_entity_poly.entity_id
_entity_poly.type
_entity_poly.pdbx_seq_one_letter_code
_entity_poly.pdbx_strand_id
1 'polypeptide(L)'
;FNFDTANNSELVVKVALSAVSTEGAIKNLRAEASGKSFEQLAEAARTDWNSELKHFEIEGTPDQKAMFYTSLYHTMINPSVYMDVDGSYRGLDHNIHRAEGFTNYTIFSLWDTYRAEHPFLNLVKPGRNADMVESMIKHEQQSVHGMLPIWSLMGNENWCMSGYHAVSVLADAITKGVFSNVDEALAAMVSTSTVPYYEGIADYMKLGYIPLDKSGTAASSTLE
;
A
#
# COMPACT_ATOMS: atom_id res chain seq x y z
N PHE A 1 -18.72 26.40 11.10
CA PHE A 1 -18.29 26.73 12.47
C PHE A 1 -17.93 28.22 12.52
N ASN A 2 -18.30 28.89 13.62
CA ASN A 2 -17.92 30.27 13.90
C ASN A 2 -17.06 30.27 15.17
N PHE A 3 -15.93 30.95 15.13
CA PHE A 3 -15.01 31.07 16.24
C PHE A 3 -14.87 32.52 16.69
N ASP A 4 -14.88 32.76 17.99
CA ASP A 4 -14.57 34.06 18.56
C ASP A 4 -13.05 34.16 18.75
N THR A 5 -12.43 35.01 17.93
CA THR A 5 -10.97 35.25 17.97
C THR A 5 -10.62 36.62 18.60
N ALA A 6 -11.55 37.27 19.27
CA ALA A 6 -11.32 38.60 19.84
C ALA A 6 -10.19 38.62 20.88
N ASN A 7 -10.02 37.52 21.63
CA ASN A 7 -9.01 37.39 22.69
C ASN A 7 -7.86 36.43 22.36
N ASN A 8 -7.97 35.70 21.26
CA ASN A 8 -6.93 34.79 20.79
C ASN A 8 -6.97 34.70 19.27
N SER A 9 -5.93 35.16 18.59
CA SER A 9 -5.84 35.16 17.14
C SER A 9 -5.44 33.78 16.56
N GLU A 10 -5.05 32.81 17.39
CA GLU A 10 -4.66 31.47 16.95
C GLU A 10 -5.79 30.48 17.15
N LEU A 11 -6.09 29.73 16.09
CA LEU A 11 -7.01 28.62 16.11
C LEU A 11 -6.26 27.32 15.75
N VAL A 12 -6.20 26.39 16.68
CA VAL A 12 -5.63 25.06 16.44
C VAL A 12 -6.74 24.07 16.15
N VAL A 13 -6.66 23.43 15.01
CA VAL A 13 -7.60 22.36 14.59
C VAL A 13 -6.84 21.05 14.49
N LYS A 14 -7.38 19.97 15.07
CA LYS A 14 -6.88 18.61 14.92
C LYS A 14 -7.92 17.79 14.16
N VAL A 15 -7.46 17.10 13.12
CA VAL A 15 -8.30 16.26 12.27
C VAL A 15 -7.75 14.85 12.33
N ALA A 16 -8.64 13.86 12.43
CA ALA A 16 -8.31 12.46 12.29
C ALA A 16 -9.28 11.80 11.31
N LEU A 17 -8.82 10.75 10.67
CA LEU A 17 -9.58 9.97 9.70
C LEU A 17 -9.71 8.52 10.18
N SER A 18 -10.76 7.86 9.74
CA SER A 18 -10.96 6.42 9.85
C SER A 18 -11.79 5.97 8.66
N ALA A 19 -11.44 4.83 8.09
CA ALA A 19 -12.27 4.16 7.09
C ALA A 19 -13.39 3.31 7.73
N VAL A 20 -13.38 3.19 9.05
CA VAL A 20 -14.27 2.32 9.83
C VAL A 20 -15.45 3.10 10.38
N SER A 21 -15.18 4.11 11.23
CA SER A 21 -16.23 4.89 11.88
C SER A 21 -15.71 6.22 12.44
N THR A 22 -16.64 7.08 12.83
CA THR A 22 -16.33 8.32 13.58
C THR A 22 -15.65 8.02 14.92
N GLU A 23 -16.08 6.96 15.60
CA GLU A 23 -15.50 6.50 16.86
C GLU A 23 -14.06 6.01 16.66
N GLY A 24 -13.78 5.33 15.53
CA GLY A 24 -12.43 4.97 15.10
C GLY A 24 -11.54 6.20 14.92
N ALA A 25 -12.02 7.20 14.20
CA ALA A 25 -11.30 8.47 14.02
C ALA A 25 -11.00 9.18 15.37
N ILE A 26 -11.95 9.16 16.31
CA ILE A 26 -11.74 9.72 17.65
C ILE A 26 -10.67 8.92 18.43
N LYS A 27 -10.66 7.58 18.31
CA LYS A 27 -9.61 6.74 18.93
C LYS A 27 -8.24 7.07 18.34
N ASN A 28 -8.13 7.18 17.00
CA ASN A 28 -6.90 7.57 16.31
C ASN A 28 -6.40 8.93 16.81
N LEU A 29 -7.29 9.94 16.84
CA LEU A 29 -6.95 11.27 17.35
C LEU A 29 -6.42 11.24 18.78
N ARG A 30 -7.07 10.45 19.65
CA ARG A 30 -6.65 10.35 21.06
C ARG A 30 -5.30 9.67 21.21
N ALA A 31 -5.04 8.64 20.45
CA ALA A 31 -3.79 7.89 20.52
C ALA A 31 -2.61 8.69 19.94
N GLU A 32 -2.82 9.40 18.85
CA GLU A 32 -1.73 10.01 18.08
C GLU A 32 -1.48 11.47 18.42
N ALA A 33 -2.54 12.26 18.68
CA ALA A 33 -2.42 13.72 18.77
C ALA A 33 -3.01 14.35 20.04
N SER A 34 -3.67 13.58 20.94
CA SER A 34 -4.24 14.15 22.16
C SER A 34 -3.16 14.65 23.11
N GLY A 35 -3.36 15.85 23.67
CA GLY A 35 -2.44 16.45 24.63
C GLY A 35 -1.13 16.98 24.04
N LYS A 36 -0.89 16.83 22.73
CA LYS A 36 0.32 17.30 22.05
C LYS A 36 0.07 18.65 21.38
N SER A 37 1.06 19.58 21.44
CA SER A 37 1.07 20.80 20.65
C SER A 37 1.45 20.52 19.20
N PHE A 38 1.29 21.53 18.33
CA PHE A 38 1.75 21.45 16.93
C PHE A 38 3.27 21.17 16.86
N GLU A 39 4.07 21.89 17.66
CA GLU A 39 5.53 21.74 17.69
C GLU A 39 5.94 20.33 18.14
N GLN A 40 5.25 19.78 19.13
CA GLN A 40 5.49 18.40 19.58
C GLN A 40 5.19 17.36 18.51
N LEU A 41 4.12 17.55 17.75
CA LEU A 41 3.79 16.66 16.63
C LEU A 41 4.79 16.81 15.47
N ALA A 42 5.18 18.05 15.15
CA ALA A 42 6.17 18.33 14.12
C ALA A 42 7.54 17.74 14.45
N GLU A 43 7.98 17.84 15.72
CA GLU A 43 9.25 17.26 16.18
C GLU A 43 9.20 15.72 16.22
N ALA A 44 8.06 15.13 16.63
CA ALA A 44 7.87 13.68 16.57
C ALA A 44 7.99 13.17 15.12
N ALA A 45 7.28 13.80 14.19
CA ALA A 45 7.35 13.45 12.76
C ALA A 45 8.77 13.59 12.19
N ARG A 46 9.49 14.65 12.57
CA ARG A 46 10.89 14.85 12.19
C ARG A 46 11.79 13.72 12.72
N THR A 47 11.58 13.34 13.97
CA THR A 47 12.33 12.27 14.62
C THR A 47 12.09 10.93 13.94
N ASP A 48 10.83 10.61 13.65
CA ASP A 48 10.44 9.38 12.98
C ASP A 48 11.05 9.29 11.57
N TRP A 49 10.92 10.35 10.75
CA TRP A 49 11.54 10.41 9.44
C TRP A 49 13.06 10.33 9.48
N ASN A 50 13.71 11.02 10.41
CA ASN A 50 15.16 10.92 10.58
C ASN A 50 15.57 9.50 10.98
N SER A 51 14.77 8.80 11.80
CA SER A 51 15.06 7.42 12.18
C SER A 51 14.98 6.45 11.01
N GLU A 52 14.08 6.70 10.05
CA GLU A 52 13.95 5.91 8.83
C GLU A 52 15.08 6.19 7.84
N LEU A 53 15.36 7.46 7.57
CA LEU A 53 16.32 7.88 6.55
C LEU A 53 17.78 7.62 6.96
N LYS A 54 18.12 7.70 8.24
CA LYS A 54 19.49 7.49 8.74
C LYS A 54 20.04 6.08 8.58
N HIS A 55 19.21 5.10 8.17
CA HIS A 55 19.70 3.75 7.86
C HIS A 55 20.61 3.73 6.62
N PHE A 56 20.61 4.80 5.86
CA PHE A 56 21.43 4.97 4.66
C PHE A 56 22.37 6.15 4.85
N GLU A 57 23.66 5.89 4.75
CA GLU A 57 24.68 6.93 4.75
C GLU A 57 25.34 6.96 3.38
N ILE A 58 25.40 8.15 2.78
CA ILE A 58 26.05 8.36 1.48
C ILE A 58 27.06 9.50 1.57
N GLU A 59 28.11 9.36 0.76
CA GLU A 59 29.06 10.45 0.50
C GLU A 59 28.70 11.11 -0.83
N GLY A 60 28.84 12.43 -0.89
CA GLY A 60 28.55 13.21 -2.10
C GLY A 60 28.39 14.69 -1.82
N THR A 61 28.15 15.46 -2.88
CA THR A 61 27.84 16.89 -2.77
C THR A 61 26.50 17.12 -2.06
N PRO A 62 26.22 18.33 -1.55
CA PRO A 62 24.92 18.65 -0.94
C PRO A 62 23.74 18.33 -1.85
N ASP A 63 23.84 18.61 -3.16
CA ASP A 63 22.78 18.34 -4.13
C ASP A 63 22.57 16.84 -4.35
N GLN A 64 23.65 16.06 -4.42
CA GLN A 64 23.54 14.59 -4.52
C GLN A 64 22.88 13.98 -3.29
N LYS A 65 23.23 14.46 -2.08
CA LYS A 65 22.60 14.03 -0.84
C LYS A 65 21.12 14.42 -0.81
N ALA A 66 20.79 15.64 -1.21
CA ALA A 66 19.40 16.10 -1.29
C ALA A 66 18.57 15.23 -2.24
N MET A 67 19.07 14.94 -3.45
CA MET A 67 18.41 14.07 -4.43
C MET A 67 18.20 12.65 -3.88
N PHE A 68 19.24 12.07 -3.28
CA PHE A 68 19.17 10.72 -2.72
C PHE A 68 18.14 10.61 -1.61
N TYR A 69 18.22 11.47 -0.59
CA TYR A 69 17.29 11.40 0.54
C TYR A 69 15.86 11.80 0.17
N THR A 70 15.67 12.69 -0.80
CA THR A 70 14.33 12.99 -1.34
C THR A 70 13.75 11.78 -2.05
N SER A 71 14.53 11.09 -2.87
CA SER A 71 14.09 9.86 -3.55
C SER A 71 13.79 8.75 -2.56
N LEU A 72 14.66 8.56 -1.57
CA LEU A 72 14.43 7.58 -0.50
C LEU A 72 13.16 7.89 0.31
N TYR A 73 12.92 9.16 0.64
CA TYR A 73 11.68 9.61 1.28
C TYR A 73 10.46 9.26 0.44
N HIS A 74 10.50 9.49 -0.87
CA HIS A 74 9.39 9.18 -1.77
C HIS A 74 9.05 7.70 -1.81
N THR A 75 10.03 6.79 -1.73
CA THR A 75 9.77 5.33 -1.67
C THR A 75 9.08 4.88 -0.39
N MET A 76 8.94 5.75 0.60
CA MET A 76 8.34 5.43 1.90
C MET A 76 6.98 6.10 2.15
N ILE A 77 6.50 6.92 1.20
CA ILE A 77 5.22 7.63 1.33
C ILE A 77 4.03 6.68 1.08
N ASN A 78 4.16 5.85 0.05
CA ASN A 78 3.17 4.83 -0.30
C ASN A 78 3.89 3.49 -0.54
N PRO A 79 3.22 2.36 -0.32
CA PRO A 79 1.88 2.16 0.24
C PRO A 79 1.71 2.74 1.65
N SER A 80 0.52 3.22 1.96
CA SER A 80 0.20 3.87 3.23
C SER A 80 -0.54 2.92 4.18
N VAL A 81 -0.32 3.09 5.48
CA VAL A 81 -1.09 2.37 6.51
C VAL A 81 -2.58 2.69 6.37
N TYR A 82 -3.40 1.65 6.35
CA TYR A 82 -4.86 1.73 6.20
C TYR A 82 -5.56 0.87 7.24
N MET A 83 -5.47 1.29 8.47
CA MET A 83 -6.18 0.72 9.61
C MET A 83 -6.23 1.74 10.75
N ASP A 84 -7.22 1.59 11.62
CA ASP A 84 -7.30 2.34 12.87
C ASP A 84 -6.27 1.83 13.89
N VAL A 85 -6.00 2.59 14.94
CA VAL A 85 -5.04 2.22 16.00
C VAL A 85 -5.38 0.92 16.73
N ASP A 86 -6.62 0.44 16.63
CA ASP A 86 -7.04 -0.85 17.16
C ASP A 86 -6.93 -2.01 16.15
N GLY A 87 -6.35 -1.75 14.98
CA GLY A 87 -6.17 -2.71 13.90
C GLY A 87 -7.39 -2.89 12.99
N SER A 88 -8.49 -2.18 13.22
CA SER A 88 -9.69 -2.28 12.37
C SER A 88 -9.50 -1.56 11.05
N TYR A 89 -9.96 -2.16 9.96
CA TYR A 89 -9.92 -1.55 8.61
C TYR A 89 -11.14 -1.97 7.79
N ARG A 90 -11.42 -1.26 6.71
CA ARG A 90 -12.47 -1.62 5.75
C ARG A 90 -11.84 -2.40 4.59
N GLY A 91 -12.32 -3.64 4.38
CA GLY A 91 -11.92 -4.47 3.25
C GLY A 91 -12.58 -4.05 1.93
N LEU A 92 -12.19 -4.71 0.83
CA LEU A 92 -12.76 -4.49 -0.49
C LEU A 92 -14.20 -5.02 -0.62
N ASP A 93 -14.62 -5.91 0.27
CA ASP A 93 -16.01 -6.35 0.46
C ASP A 93 -16.86 -5.30 1.21
N HIS A 94 -16.27 -4.16 1.54
CA HIS A 94 -16.84 -3.08 2.35
C HIS A 94 -17.18 -3.47 3.80
N ASN A 95 -16.82 -4.68 4.24
CA ASN A 95 -16.94 -5.10 5.63
C ASN A 95 -15.78 -4.57 6.48
N ILE A 96 -16.00 -4.56 7.79
CA ILE A 96 -14.94 -4.21 8.74
C ILE A 96 -14.20 -5.46 9.15
N HIS A 97 -12.90 -5.45 8.95
CA HIS A 97 -11.97 -6.51 9.32
C HIS A 97 -11.00 -6.00 10.39
N ARG A 98 -10.17 -6.91 10.89
CA ARG A 98 -9.10 -6.60 11.83
C ARG A 98 -7.80 -7.21 11.35
N ALA A 99 -6.77 -6.40 11.28
CA ALA A 99 -5.40 -6.84 11.03
C ALA A 99 -4.84 -7.50 12.30
N GLU A 100 -4.62 -8.80 12.26
CA GLU A 100 -4.08 -9.58 13.37
C GLU A 100 -2.68 -10.05 13.02
N GLY A 101 -1.68 -9.49 13.68
CA GLY A 101 -0.28 -9.85 13.48
C GLY A 101 0.39 -9.18 12.28
N PHE A 102 -0.26 -8.27 11.59
CA PHE A 102 0.29 -7.48 10.49
C PHE A 102 -0.26 -6.05 10.48
N THR A 103 0.40 -5.16 9.77
CA THR A 103 -0.09 -3.81 9.47
C THR A 103 -0.77 -3.83 8.10
N ASN A 104 -2.04 -3.41 8.04
CA ASN A 104 -2.74 -3.33 6.76
C ASN A 104 -2.38 -2.07 6.00
N TYR A 105 -2.07 -2.24 4.70
CA TYR A 105 -1.66 -1.17 3.78
C TYR A 105 -2.65 -0.99 2.64
N THR A 106 -2.61 0.19 2.03
CA THR A 106 -3.35 0.56 0.81
C THR A 106 -2.50 1.44 -0.10
N ILE A 107 -3.06 1.81 -1.26
CA ILE A 107 -2.40 2.57 -2.33
C ILE A 107 -1.29 1.73 -2.95
N PHE A 108 -1.71 0.61 -3.56
CA PHE A 108 -0.83 -0.28 -4.30
C PHE A 108 -0.87 0.09 -5.78
N SER A 109 0.14 0.80 -6.26
CA SER A 109 0.36 1.12 -7.68
C SER A 109 1.37 0.13 -8.26
N LEU A 110 0.93 -1.13 -8.45
CA LEU A 110 1.85 -2.24 -8.64
C LEU A 110 2.59 -2.23 -9.98
N TRP A 111 2.00 -1.65 -11.02
CA TRP A 111 2.69 -1.43 -12.30
C TRP A 111 3.95 -0.58 -12.15
N ASP A 112 3.96 0.35 -11.19
CA ASP A 112 5.11 1.18 -10.87
C ASP A 112 6.08 0.48 -9.91
N THR A 113 5.56 -0.11 -8.83
CA THR A 113 6.35 -0.47 -7.65
C THR A 113 6.95 -1.87 -7.71
N TYR A 114 6.42 -2.77 -8.55
CA TYR A 114 6.90 -4.15 -8.63
C TYR A 114 8.35 -4.24 -9.14
N ARG A 115 8.78 -3.30 -9.98
CA ARG A 115 10.07 -3.33 -10.67
C ARG A 115 11.26 -3.10 -9.73
N ALA A 116 11.12 -2.17 -8.79
CA ALA A 116 12.22 -1.76 -7.93
C ALA A 116 11.84 -1.53 -6.47
N GLU A 117 10.69 -0.92 -6.18
CA GLU A 117 10.32 -0.52 -4.81
C GLU A 117 10.12 -1.73 -3.90
N HIS A 118 9.26 -2.69 -4.28
CA HIS A 118 9.08 -3.91 -3.47
C HIS A 118 10.36 -4.75 -3.37
N PRO A 119 11.14 -4.99 -4.44
CA PRO A 119 12.46 -5.61 -4.33
C PRO A 119 13.42 -4.87 -3.40
N PHE A 120 13.42 -3.53 -3.41
CA PHE A 120 14.20 -2.71 -2.48
C PHE A 120 13.71 -2.87 -1.04
N LEU A 121 12.39 -2.82 -0.81
CA LEU A 121 11.81 -3.01 0.52
C LEU A 121 12.09 -4.41 1.09
N ASN A 122 12.15 -5.46 0.25
CA ASN A 122 12.58 -6.79 0.68
C ASN A 122 13.98 -6.79 1.29
N LEU A 123 14.89 -5.90 0.84
CA LEU A 123 16.24 -5.79 1.36
C LEU A 123 16.31 -4.91 2.61
N VAL A 124 15.60 -3.78 2.63
CA VAL A 124 15.82 -2.74 3.63
C VAL A 124 14.75 -2.68 4.71
N LYS A 125 13.54 -3.16 4.42
CA LYS A 125 12.37 -3.18 5.33
C LYS A 125 11.56 -4.47 5.15
N PRO A 126 12.18 -5.66 5.30
CA PRO A 126 11.52 -6.93 5.01
C PRO A 126 10.21 -7.13 5.79
N GLY A 127 10.16 -6.76 7.08
CA GLY A 127 8.93 -6.85 7.87
C GLY A 127 7.79 -5.99 7.33
N ARG A 128 8.09 -4.75 6.90
CA ARG A 128 7.09 -3.88 6.27
C ARG A 128 6.59 -4.45 4.95
N ASN A 129 7.49 -5.00 4.13
CA ASN A 129 7.06 -5.60 2.86
C ASN A 129 6.30 -6.91 3.06
N ALA A 130 6.60 -7.69 4.11
CA ALA A 130 5.80 -8.84 4.50
C ALA A 130 4.36 -8.44 4.86
N ASP A 131 4.17 -7.38 5.62
CA ASP A 131 2.86 -6.82 5.94
C ASP A 131 2.11 -6.31 4.70
N MET A 132 2.82 -5.72 3.73
CA MET A 132 2.25 -5.33 2.45
C MET A 132 1.80 -6.54 1.61
N VAL A 133 2.60 -7.61 1.58
CA VAL A 133 2.23 -8.88 0.93
C VAL A 133 0.99 -9.49 1.58
N GLU A 134 0.93 -9.52 2.92
CA GLU A 134 -0.25 -9.99 3.64
C GLU A 134 -1.48 -9.13 3.30
N SER A 135 -1.31 -7.80 3.22
CA SER A 135 -2.39 -6.89 2.81
C SER A 135 -2.90 -7.18 1.39
N MET A 136 -2.00 -7.52 0.47
CA MET A 136 -2.38 -7.91 -0.91
C MET A 136 -3.17 -9.22 -0.93
N ILE A 137 -2.79 -10.20 -0.10
CA ILE A 137 -3.52 -11.47 0.04
C ILE A 137 -4.90 -11.24 0.66
N LYS A 138 -4.99 -10.40 1.71
CA LYS A 138 -6.30 -10.03 2.28
C LYS A 138 -7.17 -9.28 1.28
N HIS A 139 -6.58 -8.48 0.40
CA HIS A 139 -7.29 -7.84 -0.70
C HIS A 139 -7.93 -8.89 -1.63
N GLU A 140 -7.20 -9.92 -2.05
CA GLU A 140 -7.73 -11.01 -2.87
C GLU A 140 -8.88 -11.72 -2.15
N GLN A 141 -8.69 -12.12 -0.89
CA GLN A 141 -9.67 -12.85 -0.10
C GLN A 141 -10.95 -12.06 0.19
N GLN A 142 -10.85 -10.76 0.34
CA GLN A 142 -11.96 -9.85 0.67
C GLN A 142 -12.57 -9.18 -0.57
N SER A 143 -11.95 -9.34 -1.73
CA SER A 143 -12.47 -8.80 -2.97
C SER A 143 -13.51 -9.73 -3.61
N VAL A 144 -14.61 -9.16 -4.09
CA VAL A 144 -15.58 -9.88 -4.94
C VAL A 144 -14.96 -10.38 -6.26
N HIS A 145 -13.79 -9.87 -6.60
CA HIS A 145 -13.06 -10.22 -7.80
C HIS A 145 -12.15 -11.43 -7.60
N GLY A 146 -11.78 -11.81 -6.37
CA GLY A 146 -10.86 -12.91 -6.09
C GLY A 146 -9.50 -12.73 -6.78
N MET A 147 -9.00 -11.51 -6.80
CA MET A 147 -7.73 -11.12 -7.41
C MET A 147 -6.87 -10.33 -6.43
N LEU A 148 -5.56 -10.53 -6.51
CA LEU A 148 -4.58 -9.63 -5.93
C LEU A 148 -4.76 -8.20 -6.49
N PRO A 149 -4.33 -7.15 -5.77
CA PRO A 149 -4.53 -5.80 -6.23
C PRO A 149 -3.81 -5.51 -7.56
N ILE A 150 -4.44 -4.69 -8.38
CA ILE A 150 -3.86 -4.08 -9.57
C ILE A 150 -3.44 -2.65 -9.22
N TRP A 151 -4.40 -1.85 -8.80
CA TRP A 151 -4.22 -0.49 -8.31
C TRP A 151 -5.25 -0.15 -7.24
N SER A 152 -5.12 -0.74 -6.06
CA SER A 152 -6.10 -0.57 -4.99
C SER A 152 -5.91 0.74 -4.23
N LEU A 153 -7.02 1.36 -3.86
CA LEU A 153 -7.08 2.62 -3.14
C LEU A 153 -8.20 2.59 -2.09
N MET A 154 -7.82 2.60 -0.82
CA MET A 154 -8.73 2.77 0.33
C MET A 154 -9.99 1.88 0.28
N GLY A 155 -9.82 0.56 0.15
CA GLY A 155 -10.91 -0.41 0.12
C GLY A 155 -11.66 -0.48 -1.23
N ASN A 156 -11.06 0.03 -2.31
CA ASN A 156 -11.56 -0.09 -3.66
C ASN A 156 -10.44 -0.48 -4.62
N GLU A 157 -10.76 -1.31 -5.61
CA GLU A 157 -9.90 -1.53 -6.77
C GLU A 157 -10.34 -0.58 -7.87
N ASN A 158 -9.40 0.13 -8.51
CA ASN A 158 -9.73 1.07 -9.57
C ASN A 158 -9.25 0.65 -10.96
N TRP A 159 -8.57 -0.50 -11.08
CA TRP A 159 -8.16 -1.09 -12.35
C TRP A 159 -7.27 -0.19 -13.21
N CYS A 160 -6.53 0.70 -12.58
CA CYS A 160 -5.60 1.57 -13.30
C CYS A 160 -4.37 0.76 -13.70
N MET A 161 -3.88 0.99 -14.91
CA MET A 161 -2.75 0.28 -15.53
C MET A 161 -3.07 -1.18 -15.90
N SER A 162 -2.19 -1.77 -16.69
CA SER A 162 -2.28 -3.16 -17.15
C SER A 162 -1.54 -4.13 -16.25
N GLY A 163 -1.77 -5.42 -16.45
CA GLY A 163 -1.04 -6.50 -15.79
C GLY A 163 -1.53 -6.83 -14.38
N TYR A 164 -0.95 -7.88 -13.80
CA TYR A 164 -1.23 -8.32 -12.43
C TYR A 164 0.07 -8.50 -11.64
N HIS A 165 0.83 -7.42 -11.54
CA HIS A 165 2.20 -7.38 -11.02
C HIS A 165 2.34 -7.76 -9.54
N ALA A 166 1.25 -7.80 -8.77
CA ALA A 166 1.25 -8.34 -7.42
C ALA A 166 1.82 -9.77 -7.37
N VAL A 167 1.57 -10.58 -8.41
CA VAL A 167 2.12 -11.94 -8.53
C VAL A 167 3.65 -11.91 -8.47
N SER A 168 4.28 -10.99 -9.18
CA SER A 168 5.74 -10.81 -9.15
C SER A 168 6.24 -10.38 -7.78
N VAL A 169 5.50 -9.49 -7.10
CA VAL A 169 5.86 -9.02 -5.75
C VAL A 169 5.80 -10.15 -4.73
N LEU A 170 4.74 -10.96 -4.74
CA LEU A 170 4.60 -12.11 -3.85
C LEU A 170 5.69 -13.15 -4.12
N ALA A 171 5.93 -13.48 -5.38
CA ALA A 171 6.95 -14.45 -5.78
C ALA A 171 8.36 -14.01 -5.33
N ASP A 172 8.71 -12.74 -5.47
CA ASP A 172 9.98 -12.18 -5.04
C ASP A 172 10.13 -12.23 -3.50
N ALA A 173 9.08 -11.84 -2.77
CA ALA A 173 9.08 -11.88 -1.31
C ALA A 173 9.23 -13.31 -0.75
N ILE A 174 8.56 -14.30 -1.34
CA ILE A 174 8.69 -15.73 -0.98
C ILE A 174 10.10 -16.22 -1.28
N THR A 175 10.60 -15.96 -2.48
CA THR A 175 11.91 -16.45 -2.93
C THR A 175 13.05 -15.89 -2.06
N LYS A 176 12.89 -14.68 -1.56
CA LYS A 176 13.84 -14.03 -0.63
C LYS A 176 13.62 -14.40 0.84
N GLY A 177 12.62 -15.22 1.16
CA GLY A 177 12.32 -15.62 2.54
C GLY A 177 11.72 -14.50 3.40
N VAL A 178 11.18 -13.47 2.77
CA VAL A 178 10.52 -12.32 3.44
C VAL A 178 9.11 -12.70 3.88
N PHE A 179 8.41 -13.51 3.07
CA PHE A 179 7.07 -13.99 3.37
C PHE A 179 7.06 -15.53 3.45
N SER A 180 6.46 -16.09 4.50
CA SER A 180 6.59 -17.52 4.81
C SER A 180 5.35 -18.36 4.54
N ASN A 181 4.15 -17.74 4.42
CA ASN A 181 2.92 -18.47 4.11
C ASN A 181 2.80 -18.72 2.59
N VAL A 182 3.62 -19.65 2.11
CA VAL A 182 3.77 -19.95 0.68
C VAL A 182 2.48 -20.48 0.07
N ASP A 183 1.75 -21.33 0.78
CA ASP A 183 0.52 -21.95 0.25
C ASP A 183 -0.57 -20.91 -0.01
N GLU A 184 -0.79 -19.99 0.93
CA GLU A 184 -1.76 -18.92 0.80
C GLU A 184 -1.39 -17.95 -0.34
N ALA A 185 -0.12 -17.56 -0.40
CA ALA A 185 0.38 -16.70 -1.45
C ALA A 185 0.27 -17.37 -2.83
N LEU A 186 0.61 -18.65 -2.95
CA LEU A 186 0.48 -19.40 -4.20
C LEU A 186 -0.98 -19.49 -4.64
N ALA A 187 -1.90 -19.75 -3.71
CA ALA A 187 -3.33 -19.79 -4.02
C ALA A 187 -3.81 -18.45 -4.58
N ALA A 188 -3.42 -17.31 -3.95
CA ALA A 188 -3.79 -15.97 -4.41
C ALA A 188 -3.15 -15.63 -5.78
N MET A 189 -1.90 -16.04 -6.01
CA MET A 189 -1.24 -15.86 -7.32
C MET A 189 -1.93 -16.67 -8.42
N VAL A 190 -2.30 -17.94 -8.16
CA VAL A 190 -3.01 -18.79 -9.13
C VAL A 190 -4.41 -18.23 -9.40
N SER A 191 -5.16 -17.86 -8.35
CA SER A 191 -6.47 -17.22 -8.48
C SER A 191 -6.38 -16.02 -9.42
N THR A 192 -5.47 -15.10 -9.16
CA THR A 192 -5.26 -13.90 -9.97
C THR A 192 -4.89 -14.21 -11.42
N SER A 193 -3.96 -15.15 -11.64
CA SER A 193 -3.43 -15.46 -12.99
C SER A 193 -4.41 -16.26 -13.86
N THR A 194 -5.51 -16.75 -13.30
CA THR A 194 -6.49 -17.60 -14.02
C THR A 194 -7.89 -16.98 -14.07
N VAL A 195 -8.06 -15.76 -13.61
CA VAL A 195 -9.35 -15.04 -13.68
C VAL A 195 -9.74 -14.78 -15.11
N PRO A 196 -10.88 -15.35 -15.60
CA PRO A 196 -11.18 -15.35 -17.01
C PRO A 196 -11.71 -14.01 -17.56
N TYR A 197 -12.14 -13.11 -16.71
CA TYR A 197 -12.77 -11.83 -17.12
C TYR A 197 -11.80 -10.64 -17.13
N TYR A 198 -10.56 -10.82 -16.65
CA TYR A 198 -9.58 -9.73 -16.59
C TYR A 198 -8.66 -9.76 -17.82
N GLU A 199 -8.56 -8.64 -18.53
CA GLU A 199 -7.62 -8.31 -19.62
C GLU A 199 -7.30 -9.44 -20.63
N GLY A 200 -8.27 -10.32 -20.92
CA GLY A 200 -8.10 -11.38 -21.92
C GLY A 200 -7.40 -12.63 -21.41
N ILE A 201 -7.26 -12.83 -20.10
CA ILE A 201 -6.66 -14.04 -19.51
C ILE A 201 -7.32 -15.32 -20.04
N ALA A 202 -8.67 -15.34 -20.23
CA ALA A 202 -9.36 -16.49 -20.79
C ALA A 202 -8.89 -16.83 -22.22
N ASP A 203 -8.67 -15.83 -23.05
CA ASP A 203 -8.16 -16.02 -24.40
C ASP A 203 -6.68 -16.43 -24.35
N TYR A 204 -5.89 -15.82 -23.50
CA TYR A 204 -4.48 -16.19 -23.30
C TYR A 204 -4.33 -17.65 -22.86
N MET A 205 -5.10 -18.10 -21.86
CA MET A 205 -5.08 -19.50 -21.40
C MET A 205 -5.43 -20.49 -22.49
N LYS A 206 -6.32 -20.10 -23.42
CA LYS A 206 -6.77 -20.97 -24.50
C LYS A 206 -5.86 -20.95 -25.72
N LEU A 207 -5.31 -19.79 -26.08
CA LEU A 207 -4.65 -19.54 -27.36
C LEU A 207 -3.13 -19.29 -27.20
N GLY A 208 -2.66 -18.96 -26.00
CA GLY A 208 -1.29 -18.53 -25.73
C GLY A 208 -1.01 -17.07 -26.12
N TYR A 209 -2.04 -16.32 -26.51
CA TYR A 209 -1.99 -14.89 -26.80
C TYR A 209 -3.38 -14.25 -26.68
N ILE A 210 -3.44 -12.93 -26.62
CA ILE A 210 -4.70 -12.18 -26.62
C ILE A 210 -4.94 -11.61 -28.02
N PRO A 211 -6.05 -11.99 -28.72
CA PRO A 211 -6.34 -11.49 -30.05
C PRO A 211 -6.64 -9.98 -30.05
N LEU A 212 -6.16 -9.26 -31.09
CA LEU A 212 -6.33 -7.80 -31.22
C LEU A 212 -7.79 -7.36 -31.30
N ASP A 213 -8.66 -8.20 -31.86
CA ASP A 213 -10.10 -7.94 -31.95
C ASP A 213 -10.83 -8.08 -30.61
N LYS A 214 -10.18 -8.62 -29.58
CA LYS A 214 -10.70 -8.77 -28.23
C LYS A 214 -10.32 -7.62 -27.29
N SER A 215 -9.14 -7.03 -27.51
CA SER A 215 -8.66 -5.92 -26.68
C SER A 215 -7.80 -4.98 -27.50
N GLY A 216 -8.06 -3.67 -27.39
CA GLY A 216 -7.20 -2.64 -27.97
C GLY A 216 -5.78 -2.62 -27.39
N THR A 217 -5.56 -3.23 -26.22
CA THR A 217 -4.28 -3.37 -25.53
C THR A 217 -3.69 -4.79 -25.66
N ALA A 218 -4.19 -5.60 -26.59
CA ALA A 218 -3.86 -7.03 -26.72
C ALA A 218 -2.35 -7.33 -26.74
N ALA A 219 -1.54 -6.50 -27.39
CA ALA A 219 -0.09 -6.70 -27.45
C ALA A 219 0.58 -6.50 -26.09
N SER A 220 0.26 -5.41 -25.39
CA SER A 220 0.80 -5.14 -24.04
C SER A 220 0.30 -6.18 -23.04
N SER A 221 -1.01 -6.46 -23.01
CA SER A 221 -1.59 -7.44 -22.09
C SER A 221 -1.09 -8.88 -22.35
N THR A 222 -0.67 -9.21 -23.59
CA THR A 222 -0.05 -10.52 -23.88
C THR A 222 1.39 -10.61 -23.36
N LEU A 223 2.10 -9.48 -23.27
CA LEU A 223 3.49 -9.40 -22.82
C LEU A 223 3.63 -9.23 -21.31
N GLU A 224 2.65 -8.64 -20.65
CA GLU A 224 2.60 -8.45 -19.20
C GLU A 224 2.21 -9.74 -18.47
#